data_24c4495d85e648da59b958d66bea6a54
#
_entry.id   24c4495d85e648da59b958d66bea6a54
#
_cell.length_a   1.000
_cell.length_b   1.000
_cell.length_c   1.000
_cell.angle_alpha   90.00
_cell.angle_beta   90.00
_cell.angle_gamma   90.00
#
_symmetry.space_group_name_H-M   'P 1'
#
loop_
_entity.id
_entity.type
_entity.pdbx_description
1 polymer ?
#
loop_
_entity_poly.entity_id
_entity_poly.type
_entity_poly.pdbx_seq_one_letter_code
_entity_poly.pdbx_strand_id
1 'polypeptide(L)'
;MAGSGFRTLFYKELLRFWKVSFQTVCAPIVTALLYLTIFGHALSGRVEVYPGVEYVSFLVPGLVMMSVLQNAFANSSSSLIQSKITGNLVFMLLPPLSYRDIFGAYVLASVVRGLAVGAGVFVVTIWFVPMHFAAPLFIIAFALLGSAILGTLGLIAGIWAEKFDQLAAFQNFLIMPLTFLSGVFYSTHSLPPAWREISRLNPFFYMIDGFRYGFFGASDINPLASLAIVTGFFVLLAIFAMRLLATGYKLRH
;
A
#
# COMPACT_ATOMS: atom_id res chain seq x y z
N MET A 1 -27.39 -6.04 -16.20
CA MET A 1 -26.58 -7.25 -15.94
C MET A 1 -25.07 -6.96 -15.67
N ALA A 2 -24.54 -5.77 -15.97
CA ALA A 2 -23.12 -5.44 -15.74
C ALA A 2 -22.66 -5.49 -14.26
N GLY A 3 -23.56 -5.28 -13.29
CA GLY A 3 -23.17 -5.28 -11.87
C GLY A 3 -22.93 -6.65 -11.22
N SER A 4 -23.40 -7.74 -11.84
CA SER A 4 -23.25 -9.09 -11.26
C SER A 4 -21.80 -9.62 -11.37
N GLY A 5 -21.16 -9.40 -12.50
CA GLY A 5 -19.78 -9.87 -12.74
C GLY A 5 -18.75 -9.18 -11.84
N PHE A 6 -18.84 -7.86 -11.72
CA PHE A 6 -18.01 -7.09 -10.77
C PHE A 6 -18.17 -7.61 -9.33
N ARG A 7 -19.42 -7.78 -8.86
CA ARG A 7 -19.70 -8.26 -7.49
C ARG A 7 -19.13 -9.65 -7.26
N THR A 8 -19.29 -10.55 -8.22
CA THR A 8 -18.77 -11.92 -8.12
C THR A 8 -17.24 -11.92 -8.03
N LEU A 9 -16.56 -11.15 -8.90
CA LEU A 9 -15.11 -11.08 -8.91
C LEU A 9 -14.59 -10.42 -7.61
N PHE A 10 -15.19 -9.33 -7.20
CA PHE A 10 -14.84 -8.66 -5.93
C PHE A 10 -15.01 -9.59 -4.73
N TYR A 11 -16.15 -10.28 -4.63
CA TYR A 11 -16.42 -11.24 -3.57
C TYR A 11 -15.44 -12.41 -3.56
N LYS A 12 -15.08 -12.95 -4.75
CA LYS A 12 -14.03 -13.97 -4.86
C LYS A 12 -12.70 -13.50 -4.30
N GLU A 13 -12.28 -12.26 -4.59
CA GLU A 13 -11.03 -11.68 -4.07
C GLU A 13 -11.09 -11.48 -2.54
N LEU A 14 -12.24 -11.04 -2.00
CA LEU A 14 -12.44 -10.93 -0.55
C LEU A 14 -12.39 -12.28 0.14
N LEU A 15 -13.05 -13.31 -0.41
CA LEU A 15 -12.99 -14.67 0.15
C LEU A 15 -11.57 -15.24 0.14
N ARG A 16 -10.79 -14.95 -0.92
CA ARG A 16 -9.39 -15.35 -0.99
C ARG A 16 -8.58 -14.73 0.15
N PHE A 17 -8.74 -13.43 0.39
CA PHE A 17 -8.12 -12.75 1.53
C PHE A 17 -8.60 -13.36 2.86
N TRP A 18 -9.90 -13.57 3.03
CA TRP A 18 -10.46 -14.08 4.28
C TRP A 18 -9.89 -15.44 4.69
N LYS A 19 -9.69 -16.34 3.72
CA LYS A 19 -9.12 -17.68 3.97
C LYS A 19 -7.70 -17.66 4.54
N VAL A 20 -6.94 -16.59 4.29
CA VAL A 20 -5.56 -16.41 4.75
C VAL A 20 -5.41 -15.20 5.69
N SER A 21 -6.52 -14.64 6.18
CA SER A 21 -6.56 -13.38 6.92
C SER A 21 -5.70 -13.42 8.18
N PHE A 22 -5.73 -14.50 8.93
CA PHE A 22 -4.95 -14.66 10.16
C PHE A 22 -3.45 -14.47 9.88
N GLN A 23 -2.88 -15.25 8.96
CA GLN A 23 -1.47 -15.14 8.59
C GLN A 23 -1.13 -13.77 8.00
N THR A 24 -2.03 -13.24 7.18
CA THR A 24 -1.84 -11.97 6.47
C THR A 24 -1.83 -10.76 7.42
N VAL A 25 -2.59 -10.82 8.51
CA VAL A 25 -2.65 -9.75 9.52
C VAL A 25 -1.58 -9.93 10.59
N CYS A 26 -1.38 -11.16 11.09
CA CYS A 26 -0.43 -11.40 12.17
C CYS A 26 1.02 -11.15 11.78
N ALA A 27 1.43 -11.50 10.55
CA ALA A 27 2.83 -11.31 10.14
C ALA A 27 3.26 -9.84 10.13
N PRO A 28 2.51 -8.87 9.55
CA PRO A 28 2.81 -7.45 9.66
C PRO A 28 2.77 -6.91 11.11
N ILE A 29 1.89 -7.42 11.96
CA ILE A 29 1.84 -7.03 13.38
C ILE A 29 3.14 -7.41 14.07
N VAL A 30 3.59 -8.66 13.92
CA VAL A 30 4.86 -9.11 14.51
C VAL A 30 6.03 -8.28 14.00
N THR A 31 6.08 -8.01 12.69
CA THR A 31 7.12 -7.17 12.09
C THR A 31 7.09 -5.74 12.66
N ALA A 32 5.92 -5.12 12.77
CA ALA A 32 5.77 -3.78 13.34
C ALA A 32 6.19 -3.74 14.82
N LEU A 33 5.81 -4.74 15.62
CA LEU A 33 6.23 -4.84 17.02
C LEU A 33 7.75 -4.99 17.16
N LEU A 34 8.39 -5.78 16.29
CA LEU A 34 9.85 -5.92 16.28
C LEU A 34 10.51 -4.57 15.93
N TYR A 35 10.02 -3.86 14.93
CA TYR A 35 10.55 -2.52 14.60
C TYR A 35 10.35 -1.54 15.75
N LEU A 36 9.17 -1.49 16.37
CA LEU A 36 8.91 -0.62 17.52
C LEU A 36 9.82 -0.96 18.70
N THR A 37 10.01 -2.24 18.99
CA THR A 37 10.88 -2.66 20.10
C THR A 37 12.34 -2.29 19.83
N ILE A 38 12.87 -2.63 18.64
CA ILE A 38 14.27 -2.40 18.29
C ILE A 38 14.56 -0.90 18.19
N PHE A 39 13.84 -0.19 17.35
CA PHE A 39 14.07 1.24 17.11
C PHE A 39 13.59 2.12 18.25
N GLY A 40 12.52 1.72 18.94
CA GLY A 40 12.06 2.38 20.13
C GLY A 40 13.12 2.39 21.22
N HIS A 41 13.75 1.25 21.53
CA HIS A 41 14.82 1.21 22.54
C HIS A 41 16.13 1.84 22.05
N ALA A 42 16.50 1.66 20.79
CA ALA A 42 17.76 2.16 20.26
C ALA A 42 17.80 3.69 20.14
N LEU A 43 16.68 4.33 19.80
CA LEU A 43 16.59 5.74 19.43
C LEU A 43 15.72 6.58 20.37
N SER A 44 14.99 5.97 21.31
CA SER A 44 14.19 6.71 22.29
C SER A 44 15.06 7.67 23.11
N GLY A 45 14.59 8.91 23.27
CA GLY A 45 15.29 9.96 23.97
C GLY A 45 16.55 10.52 23.27
N ARG A 46 16.91 10.00 22.08
CA ARG A 46 18.09 10.46 21.31
C ARG A 46 17.73 11.22 20.03
N VAL A 47 16.54 10.97 19.49
CA VAL A 47 16.09 11.58 18.24
C VAL A 47 14.69 12.14 18.43
N GLU A 48 14.55 13.43 18.24
CA GLU A 48 13.27 14.13 18.12
C GLU A 48 13.09 14.49 16.65
N VAL A 49 12.04 13.95 16.02
CA VAL A 49 11.80 14.12 14.58
C VAL A 49 10.96 15.36 14.30
N TYR A 50 9.91 15.56 15.09
CA TYR A 50 9.09 16.78 15.10
C TYR A 50 9.04 17.32 16.53
N PRO A 51 8.90 18.65 16.73
CA PRO A 51 8.81 19.23 18.08
C PRO A 51 7.71 18.56 18.90
N GLY A 52 8.08 17.99 20.05
CA GLY A 52 7.17 17.30 20.96
C GLY A 52 6.68 15.91 20.50
N VAL A 53 7.22 15.33 19.43
CA VAL A 53 6.88 13.99 18.96
C VAL A 53 8.05 13.04 19.20
N GLU A 54 7.86 12.12 20.14
CA GLU A 54 8.81 11.05 20.38
C GLU A 54 9.01 10.16 19.16
N TYR A 55 10.21 9.65 18.96
CA TYR A 55 10.56 8.82 17.80
C TYR A 55 9.67 7.57 17.67
N VAL A 56 9.28 6.95 18.79
CA VAL A 56 8.38 5.77 18.79
C VAL A 56 6.99 6.14 18.24
N SER A 57 6.46 7.30 18.66
CA SER A 57 5.20 7.84 18.14
C SER A 57 5.27 8.09 16.63
N PHE A 58 6.38 8.67 16.16
CA PHE A 58 6.64 8.93 14.75
C PHE A 58 6.67 7.65 13.91
N LEU A 59 7.19 6.54 14.45
CA LEU A 59 7.28 5.26 13.73
C LEU A 59 5.92 4.62 13.46
N VAL A 60 4.97 4.71 14.40
CA VAL A 60 3.69 3.98 14.32
C VAL A 60 2.94 4.26 13.02
N PRO A 61 2.62 5.51 12.64
CA PRO A 61 1.93 5.77 11.37
C PRO A 61 2.71 5.28 10.14
N GLY A 62 4.05 5.42 10.18
CA GLY A 62 4.92 4.92 9.12
C GLY A 62 4.80 3.40 8.93
N LEU A 63 4.86 2.63 10.01
CA LEU A 63 4.74 1.17 9.98
C LEU A 63 3.33 0.71 9.58
N VAL A 64 2.30 1.41 10.05
CA VAL A 64 0.91 1.16 9.65
C VAL A 64 0.77 1.34 8.14
N MET A 65 1.20 2.50 7.62
CA MET A 65 1.07 2.79 6.20
C MET A 65 1.94 1.86 5.34
N MET A 66 3.15 1.52 5.77
CA MET A 66 3.99 0.50 5.13
C MET A 66 3.25 -0.84 5.00
N SER A 67 2.57 -1.27 6.07
CA SER A 67 1.80 -2.50 6.07
C SER A 67 0.60 -2.44 5.12
N VAL A 68 -0.11 -1.30 5.07
CA VAL A 68 -1.19 -1.03 4.10
C VAL A 68 -0.69 -1.19 2.67
N LEU A 69 0.39 -0.49 2.32
CA LEU A 69 0.95 -0.45 0.97
C LEU A 69 1.39 -1.84 0.50
N GLN A 70 2.18 -2.54 1.31
CA GLN A 70 2.70 -3.87 0.97
C GLN A 70 1.58 -4.91 0.81
N ASN A 71 0.56 -4.88 1.67
CA ASN A 71 -0.55 -5.84 1.59
C ASN A 71 -1.53 -5.52 0.46
N ALA A 72 -1.74 -4.25 0.13
CA ALA A 72 -2.51 -3.86 -1.04
C ALA A 72 -1.83 -4.34 -2.34
N PHE A 73 -0.50 -4.14 -2.48
CA PHE A 73 0.28 -4.67 -3.60
C PHE A 73 0.17 -6.20 -3.70
N ALA A 74 0.42 -6.89 -2.58
CA ALA A 74 0.40 -8.35 -2.52
C ALA A 74 -0.98 -8.94 -2.89
N ASN A 75 -2.08 -8.22 -2.64
CA ASN A 75 -3.41 -8.72 -2.97
C ASN A 75 -3.59 -8.94 -4.47
N SER A 76 -3.47 -7.90 -5.27
CA SER A 76 -3.69 -7.97 -6.72
C SER A 76 -2.63 -8.81 -7.41
N SER A 77 -1.35 -8.61 -7.04
CA SER A 77 -0.23 -9.28 -7.70
C SER A 77 -0.26 -10.79 -7.50
N SER A 78 -0.46 -11.26 -6.25
CA SER A 78 -0.51 -12.70 -5.98
C SER A 78 -1.77 -13.37 -6.54
N SER A 79 -2.92 -12.69 -6.57
CA SER A 79 -4.14 -13.24 -7.13
C SER A 79 -4.00 -13.48 -8.63
N LEU A 80 -3.49 -12.49 -9.35
CA LEU A 80 -3.42 -12.59 -10.80
C LEU A 80 -2.37 -13.58 -11.26
N ILE A 81 -1.17 -13.57 -10.65
CA ILE A 81 -0.13 -14.56 -11.02
C ILE A 81 -0.57 -15.99 -10.69
N GLN A 82 -1.24 -16.19 -9.55
CA GLN A 82 -1.79 -17.49 -9.21
C GLN A 82 -2.82 -17.96 -10.24
N SER A 83 -3.72 -17.08 -10.67
CA SER A 83 -4.73 -17.39 -11.69
C SER A 83 -4.11 -17.75 -13.04
N LYS A 84 -2.97 -17.11 -13.42
CA LYS A 84 -2.20 -17.46 -14.60
C LYS A 84 -1.59 -18.87 -14.50
N ILE A 85 -0.85 -19.14 -13.43
CA ILE A 85 -0.11 -20.39 -13.25
C ILE A 85 -1.06 -21.60 -13.14
N THR A 86 -2.21 -21.42 -12.46
CA THR A 86 -3.22 -22.50 -12.33
C THR A 86 -4.13 -22.64 -13.54
N GLY A 87 -3.99 -21.80 -14.57
CA GLY A 87 -4.88 -21.79 -15.74
C GLY A 87 -6.28 -21.22 -15.48
N ASN A 88 -6.57 -20.79 -14.26
CA ASN A 88 -7.89 -20.26 -13.88
C ASN A 88 -8.19 -18.88 -14.49
N LEU A 89 -7.20 -18.23 -15.09
CA LEU A 89 -7.37 -16.94 -15.75
C LEU A 89 -8.43 -17.00 -16.86
N VAL A 90 -8.51 -18.13 -17.59
CA VAL A 90 -9.51 -18.34 -18.65
C VAL A 90 -10.92 -18.20 -18.09
N PHE A 91 -11.23 -18.82 -16.94
CA PHE A 91 -12.56 -18.73 -16.31
C PHE A 91 -12.92 -17.32 -15.84
N MET A 92 -11.93 -16.45 -15.62
CA MET A 92 -12.16 -15.04 -15.32
C MET A 92 -12.44 -14.22 -16.58
N LEU A 93 -11.87 -14.63 -17.73
CA LEU A 93 -12.00 -13.90 -19.00
C LEU A 93 -13.18 -14.38 -19.86
N LEU A 94 -13.73 -15.59 -19.62
CA LEU A 94 -14.89 -16.12 -20.32
C LEU A 94 -16.19 -15.33 -20.10
N PRO A 95 -16.55 -14.92 -18.84
CA PRO A 95 -17.71 -14.07 -18.63
C PRO A 95 -17.54 -12.69 -19.29
N PRO A 96 -18.62 -12.03 -19.71
CA PRO A 96 -18.57 -10.71 -20.33
C PRO A 96 -18.26 -9.62 -19.28
N LEU A 97 -17.05 -9.69 -18.71
CA LEU A 97 -16.53 -8.69 -17.77
C LEU A 97 -15.86 -7.56 -18.56
N SER A 98 -16.20 -6.33 -18.21
CA SER A 98 -15.49 -5.18 -18.76
C SER A 98 -14.11 -5.06 -18.08
N TYR A 99 -13.14 -4.46 -18.76
CA TYR A 99 -11.84 -4.15 -18.18
C TYR A 99 -11.95 -3.25 -16.93
N ARG A 100 -13.01 -2.43 -16.87
CA ARG A 100 -13.34 -1.59 -15.70
C ARG A 100 -13.80 -2.42 -14.51
N ASP A 101 -14.60 -3.47 -14.75
CA ASP A 101 -15.06 -4.38 -13.70
C ASP A 101 -13.89 -5.14 -13.09
N ILE A 102 -12.96 -5.62 -13.93
CA ILE A 102 -11.76 -6.33 -13.49
C ILE A 102 -10.88 -5.37 -12.66
N PHE A 103 -10.55 -4.18 -13.20
CA PHE A 103 -9.77 -3.18 -12.50
C PHE A 103 -10.37 -2.82 -11.15
N GLY A 104 -11.66 -2.46 -11.13
CA GLY A 104 -12.36 -2.05 -9.91
C GLY A 104 -12.40 -3.16 -8.86
N ALA A 105 -12.70 -4.41 -9.25
CA ALA A 105 -12.76 -5.54 -8.33
C ALA A 105 -11.40 -5.82 -7.66
N TYR A 106 -10.32 -5.84 -8.43
CA TYR A 106 -8.97 -6.07 -7.90
C TYR A 106 -8.49 -4.94 -7.01
N VAL A 107 -8.66 -3.68 -7.44
CA VAL A 107 -8.20 -2.52 -6.68
C VAL A 107 -9.01 -2.36 -5.38
N LEU A 108 -10.34 -2.47 -5.43
CA LEU A 108 -11.15 -2.38 -4.21
C LEU A 108 -10.87 -3.52 -3.22
N ALA A 109 -10.65 -4.75 -3.70
CA ALA A 109 -10.25 -5.85 -2.83
C ALA A 109 -8.87 -5.60 -2.19
N SER A 110 -7.94 -4.98 -2.94
CA SER A 110 -6.64 -4.58 -2.40
C SER A 110 -6.76 -3.48 -1.35
N VAL A 111 -7.65 -2.53 -1.56
CA VAL A 111 -7.97 -1.49 -0.55
C VAL A 111 -8.50 -2.14 0.73
N VAL A 112 -9.49 -3.02 0.62
CA VAL A 112 -10.05 -3.71 1.80
C VAL A 112 -8.97 -4.48 2.55
N ARG A 113 -8.15 -5.27 1.84
CA ARG A 113 -7.07 -6.03 2.48
C ARG A 113 -6.01 -5.12 3.10
N GLY A 114 -5.56 -4.10 2.39
CA GLY A 114 -4.57 -3.15 2.89
C GLY A 114 -5.05 -2.46 4.17
N LEU A 115 -6.27 -1.93 4.15
CA LEU A 115 -6.87 -1.27 5.31
C LEU A 115 -7.10 -2.22 6.48
N ALA A 116 -7.56 -3.45 6.24
CA ALA A 116 -7.75 -4.44 7.29
C ALA A 116 -6.42 -4.79 7.99
N VAL A 117 -5.34 -4.96 7.23
CA VAL A 117 -4.01 -5.22 7.78
C VAL A 117 -3.47 -3.99 8.52
N GLY A 118 -3.59 -2.80 7.92
CA GLY A 118 -3.19 -1.55 8.57
C GLY A 118 -3.94 -1.29 9.88
N ALA A 119 -5.25 -1.55 9.91
CA ALA A 119 -6.05 -1.46 11.12
C ALA A 119 -5.58 -2.46 12.19
N GLY A 120 -5.26 -3.70 11.81
CA GLY A 120 -4.70 -4.70 12.72
C GLY A 120 -3.36 -4.26 13.33
N VAL A 121 -2.45 -3.73 12.51
CA VAL A 121 -1.17 -3.18 12.99
C VAL A 121 -1.42 -1.98 13.91
N PHE A 122 -2.30 -1.05 13.51
CA PHE A 122 -2.61 0.13 14.31
C PHE A 122 -3.20 -0.21 15.67
N VAL A 123 -4.19 -1.11 15.74
CA VAL A 123 -4.84 -1.54 17.00
C VAL A 123 -3.83 -2.12 17.98
N VAL A 124 -2.82 -2.85 17.52
CA VAL A 124 -1.80 -3.39 18.40
C VAL A 124 -0.76 -2.35 18.80
N THR A 125 -0.37 -1.47 17.87
CA THR A 125 0.69 -0.48 18.12
C THR A 125 0.23 0.71 18.98
N ILE A 126 -1.06 1.06 18.97
CA ILE A 126 -1.62 2.15 19.78
C ILE A 126 -1.45 1.93 21.30
N TRP A 127 -1.31 0.69 21.74
CA TRP A 127 -1.08 0.35 23.15
C TRP A 127 0.32 0.76 23.66
N PHE A 128 1.25 0.99 22.73
CA PHE A 128 2.64 1.32 23.08
C PHE A 128 2.90 2.82 23.12
N VAL A 129 2.02 3.64 22.51
CA VAL A 129 2.29 5.06 22.32
C VAL A 129 0.98 5.85 22.33
N PRO A 130 0.90 6.98 23.05
CA PRO A 130 -0.25 7.87 22.96
C PRO A 130 -0.31 8.48 21.55
N MET A 131 -1.44 8.29 20.87
CA MET A 131 -1.67 8.82 19.53
C MET A 131 -2.65 9.98 19.56
N HIS A 132 -2.33 11.02 18.80
CA HIS A 132 -3.23 12.14 18.57
C HIS A 132 -3.79 12.06 17.15
N PHE A 133 -5.01 12.56 16.95
CA PHE A 133 -5.67 12.60 15.66
C PHE A 133 -5.93 14.06 15.27
N ALA A 134 -4.90 14.72 14.71
CA ALA A 134 -4.98 16.13 14.35
C ALA A 134 -5.89 16.37 13.14
N ALA A 135 -5.85 15.49 12.15
CA ALA A 135 -6.62 15.62 10.90
C ALA A 135 -7.05 14.23 10.37
N PRO A 136 -8.07 13.58 10.97
CA PRO A 136 -8.47 12.20 10.63
C PRO A 136 -8.84 11.98 9.16
N LEU A 137 -9.36 13.01 8.49
CA LEU A 137 -9.71 12.95 7.07
C LEU A 137 -8.49 12.65 6.19
N PHE A 138 -7.32 13.19 6.52
CA PHE A 138 -6.08 12.90 5.80
C PHE A 138 -5.62 11.46 6.02
N ILE A 139 -5.80 10.90 7.23
CA ILE A 139 -5.52 9.48 7.50
C ILE A 139 -6.32 8.60 6.54
N ILE A 140 -7.63 8.82 6.46
CA ILE A 140 -8.52 8.05 5.59
C ILE A 140 -8.15 8.25 4.12
N ALA A 141 -7.96 9.49 3.68
CA ALA A 141 -7.66 9.81 2.28
C ALA A 141 -6.35 9.15 1.81
N PHE A 142 -5.26 9.28 2.57
CA PHE A 142 -3.98 8.70 2.20
C PHE A 142 -3.94 7.17 2.32
N ALA A 143 -4.64 6.58 3.30
CA ALA A 143 -4.77 5.13 3.40
C ALA A 143 -5.54 4.54 2.21
N LEU A 144 -6.64 5.17 1.80
CA LEU A 144 -7.43 4.76 0.63
C LEU A 144 -6.63 4.91 -0.68
N LEU A 145 -6.05 6.09 -0.92
CA LEU A 145 -5.29 6.36 -2.14
C LEU A 145 -4.02 5.49 -2.21
N GLY A 146 -3.27 5.39 -1.12
CA GLY A 146 -2.06 4.57 -1.08
C GLY A 146 -2.35 3.09 -1.33
N SER A 147 -3.39 2.54 -0.70
CA SER A 147 -3.80 1.16 -0.97
C SER A 147 -4.32 0.96 -2.39
N ALA A 148 -5.04 1.93 -2.97
CA ALA A 148 -5.49 1.87 -4.36
C ALA A 148 -4.32 1.92 -5.36
N ILE A 149 -3.31 2.77 -5.11
CA ILE A 149 -2.10 2.86 -5.91
C ILE A 149 -1.34 1.54 -5.88
N LEU A 150 -1.06 1.01 -4.69
CA LEU A 150 -0.30 -0.24 -4.56
C LEU A 150 -1.09 -1.45 -5.06
N GLY A 151 -2.42 -1.46 -4.90
CA GLY A 151 -3.29 -2.44 -5.53
C GLY A 151 -3.22 -2.39 -7.05
N THR A 152 -3.16 -1.18 -7.63
CA THR A 152 -2.99 -0.96 -9.08
C THR A 152 -1.60 -1.39 -9.56
N LEU A 153 -0.53 -1.02 -8.84
CA LEU A 153 0.83 -1.50 -9.13
C LEU A 153 0.93 -3.03 -9.03
N GLY A 154 0.28 -3.62 -8.03
CA GLY A 154 0.18 -5.07 -7.90
C GLY A 154 -0.53 -5.73 -9.08
N LEU A 155 -1.60 -5.10 -9.58
CA LEU A 155 -2.30 -5.57 -10.77
C LEU A 155 -1.40 -5.50 -12.02
N ILE A 156 -0.70 -4.38 -12.23
CA ILE A 156 0.25 -4.21 -13.33
C ILE A 156 1.37 -5.25 -13.26
N ALA A 157 1.97 -5.44 -12.08
CA ALA A 157 3.00 -6.44 -11.85
C ALA A 157 2.48 -7.86 -12.14
N GLY A 158 1.27 -8.19 -11.70
CA GLY A 158 0.62 -9.48 -11.96
C GLY A 158 0.29 -9.70 -13.46
N ILE A 159 -0.06 -8.63 -14.20
CA ILE A 159 -0.23 -8.70 -15.66
C ILE A 159 1.11 -8.99 -16.34
N TRP A 160 2.17 -8.31 -15.93
CA TRP A 160 3.49 -8.43 -16.54
C TRP A 160 4.18 -9.76 -16.23
N ALA A 161 4.09 -10.21 -14.96
CA ALA A 161 4.77 -11.42 -14.49
C ALA A 161 4.13 -12.71 -15.07
N GLU A 162 4.97 -13.69 -15.39
CA GLU A 162 4.59 -15.03 -15.85
C GLU A 162 4.94 -16.11 -14.82
N LYS A 163 5.87 -15.79 -13.90
CA LYS A 163 6.35 -16.67 -12.83
C LYS A 163 6.37 -15.92 -11.49
N PHE A 164 6.27 -16.66 -10.39
CA PHE A 164 6.38 -16.07 -9.04
C PHE A 164 7.70 -15.35 -8.80
N ASP A 165 8.81 -15.86 -9.37
CA ASP A 165 10.13 -15.25 -9.21
C ASP A 165 10.20 -13.84 -9.82
N GLN A 166 9.52 -13.60 -10.94
CA GLN A 166 9.44 -12.27 -11.55
C GLN A 166 8.64 -11.30 -10.66
N LEU A 167 7.56 -11.80 -10.04
CA LEU A 167 6.79 -11.00 -9.10
C LEU A 167 7.60 -10.67 -7.85
N ALA A 168 8.35 -11.64 -7.32
CA ALA A 168 9.25 -11.44 -6.19
C ALA A 168 10.35 -10.43 -6.54
N ALA A 169 10.91 -10.49 -7.74
CA ALA A 169 11.88 -9.51 -8.23
C ALA A 169 11.27 -8.10 -8.26
N PHE A 170 10.05 -7.94 -8.79
CA PHE A 170 9.35 -6.64 -8.79
C PHE A 170 9.16 -6.10 -7.36
N GLN A 171 8.75 -6.96 -6.44
CA GLN A 171 8.58 -6.59 -5.04
C GLN A 171 9.90 -6.19 -4.38
N ASN A 172 10.96 -6.98 -4.55
CA ASN A 172 12.22 -6.79 -3.85
C ASN A 172 13.08 -5.66 -4.45
N PHE A 173 13.03 -5.45 -5.77
CA PHE A 173 13.87 -4.45 -6.44
C PHE A 173 13.17 -3.12 -6.68
N LEU A 174 11.84 -3.07 -6.62
CA LEU A 174 11.09 -1.83 -6.83
C LEU A 174 10.30 -1.42 -5.57
N ILE A 175 9.37 -2.26 -5.12
CA ILE A 175 8.46 -1.87 -4.03
C ILE A 175 9.18 -1.70 -2.70
N MET A 176 10.06 -2.63 -2.33
CA MET A 176 10.79 -2.56 -1.05
C MET A 176 11.72 -1.35 -0.97
N PRO A 177 12.61 -1.08 -1.95
CA PRO A 177 13.45 0.12 -1.91
C PRO A 177 12.65 1.41 -1.87
N LEU A 178 11.60 1.55 -2.68
CA LEU A 178 10.73 2.73 -2.65
C LEU A 178 10.05 2.90 -1.28
N THR A 179 9.64 1.80 -0.64
CA THR A 179 9.05 1.83 0.70
C THR A 179 10.07 2.28 1.75
N PHE A 180 11.31 1.79 1.71
CA PHE A 180 12.35 2.22 2.65
C PHE A 180 12.75 3.69 2.45
N LEU A 181 12.78 4.15 1.20
CA LEU A 181 13.08 5.56 0.85
C LEU A 181 11.88 6.50 1.01
N SER A 182 10.77 6.03 1.56
CA SER A 182 9.54 6.82 1.71
C SER A 182 9.39 7.54 3.04
N GLY A 183 10.43 7.54 3.88
CA GLY A 183 10.38 8.23 5.18
C GLY A 183 9.63 7.46 6.28
N VAL A 184 9.45 6.14 6.17
CA VAL A 184 8.86 5.32 7.26
C VAL A 184 9.64 5.50 8.55
N PHE A 185 10.97 5.46 8.47
CA PHE A 185 11.89 5.42 9.60
C PHE A 185 12.57 6.77 9.90
N TYR A 186 12.38 7.79 9.08
CA TYR A 186 13.04 9.09 9.18
C TYR A 186 12.19 10.20 8.57
N SER A 187 12.42 11.44 8.97
CA SER A 187 11.93 12.63 8.26
C SER A 187 12.96 13.05 7.21
N THR A 188 12.50 13.60 6.09
CA THR A 188 13.39 14.10 5.03
C THR A 188 14.30 15.24 5.52
N HIS A 189 13.91 15.93 6.58
CA HIS A 189 14.75 16.97 7.19
C HIS A 189 16.04 16.44 7.79
N SER A 190 16.09 15.18 8.21
CA SER A 190 17.29 14.52 8.74
C SER A 190 18.25 14.00 7.66
N LEU A 191 17.84 14.04 6.38
CA LEU A 191 18.64 13.53 5.27
C LEU A 191 19.62 14.56 4.71
N PRO A 192 20.79 14.10 4.21
CA PRO A 192 21.66 14.93 3.36
C PRO A 192 20.90 15.41 2.11
N PRO A 193 21.28 16.57 1.54
CA PRO A 193 20.52 17.21 0.43
C PRO A 193 20.24 16.28 -0.75
N ALA A 194 21.22 15.49 -1.18
CA ALA A 194 21.06 14.56 -2.31
C ALA A 194 19.98 13.49 -2.05
N TRP A 195 19.96 12.89 -0.86
CA TRP A 195 18.97 11.88 -0.49
C TRP A 195 17.58 12.48 -0.29
N ARG A 196 17.49 13.72 0.18
CA ARG A 196 16.23 14.47 0.29
C ARG A 196 15.57 14.65 -1.08
N GLU A 197 16.33 15.04 -2.10
CA GLU A 197 15.79 15.20 -3.46
C GLU A 197 15.34 13.84 -4.04
N ILE A 198 16.13 12.77 -3.84
CA ILE A 198 15.73 11.41 -4.27
C ILE A 198 14.43 10.98 -3.58
N SER A 199 14.28 11.22 -2.27
CA SER A 199 13.04 10.90 -1.54
C SER A 199 11.83 11.68 -2.08
N ARG A 200 12.00 12.92 -2.50
CA ARG A 200 10.94 13.74 -3.10
C ARG A 200 10.49 13.25 -4.49
N LEU A 201 11.32 12.51 -5.21
CA LEU A 201 10.91 11.86 -6.47
C LEU A 201 10.08 10.59 -6.21
N ASN A 202 10.08 10.08 -4.99
CA ASN A 202 9.38 8.87 -4.62
C ASN A 202 7.90 9.16 -4.26
N PRO A 203 6.91 8.67 -5.04
CA PRO A 203 5.50 8.90 -4.72
C PRO A 203 5.07 8.27 -3.38
N PHE A 204 5.75 7.23 -2.90
CA PHE A 204 5.45 6.59 -1.61
C PHE A 204 5.75 7.53 -0.43
N PHE A 205 6.72 8.42 -0.58
CA PHE A 205 7.02 9.43 0.43
C PHE A 205 5.79 10.30 0.72
N TYR A 206 5.12 10.82 -0.31
CA TYR A 206 3.93 11.66 -0.14
C TYR A 206 2.76 10.92 0.50
N MET A 207 2.64 9.60 0.27
CA MET A 207 1.60 8.78 0.89
C MET A 207 1.82 8.65 2.40
N ILE A 208 3.08 8.43 2.83
CA ILE A 208 3.42 8.20 4.23
C ILE A 208 3.46 9.52 4.99
N ASP A 209 4.04 10.56 4.42
CA ASP A 209 4.11 11.90 5.03
C ASP A 209 2.70 12.48 5.23
N GLY A 210 1.84 12.41 4.21
CA GLY A 210 0.46 12.87 4.30
C GLY A 210 -0.40 12.04 5.26
N PHE A 211 -0.18 10.73 5.34
CA PHE A 211 -0.83 9.87 6.33
C PHE A 211 -0.43 10.26 7.76
N ARG A 212 0.87 10.52 7.97
CA ARG A 212 1.43 10.96 9.26
C ARG A 212 0.92 12.32 9.68
N TYR A 213 0.75 13.25 8.73
CA TYR A 213 0.13 14.55 9.00
C TYR A 213 -1.22 14.41 9.70
N GLY A 214 -2.00 13.41 9.33
CA GLY A 214 -3.30 13.14 9.94
C GLY A 214 -3.23 12.86 11.45
N PHE A 215 -2.10 12.37 11.96
CA PHE A 215 -1.89 12.09 13.38
C PHE A 215 -1.31 13.29 14.11
N PHE A 216 -0.28 13.93 13.58
CA PHE A 216 0.50 14.94 14.31
C PHE A 216 0.20 16.38 13.90
N GLY A 217 -0.50 16.61 12.77
CA GLY A 217 -0.66 17.95 12.21
C GLY A 217 0.65 18.55 11.67
N ALA A 218 1.74 17.77 11.67
CA ALA A 218 3.05 18.12 11.14
C ALA A 218 3.42 17.20 9.98
N SER A 219 4.05 17.73 8.95
CA SER A 219 4.51 17.00 7.75
C SER A 219 5.73 17.69 7.16
N ASP A 220 6.50 16.92 6.39
CA ASP A 220 7.68 17.42 5.69
C ASP A 220 7.31 18.27 4.47
N ILE A 221 6.13 18.04 3.87
CA ILE A 221 5.60 18.77 2.71
C ILE A 221 4.13 19.14 2.97
N ASN A 222 3.67 20.21 2.32
CA ASN A 222 2.26 20.62 2.40
C ASN A 222 1.32 19.44 2.08
N PRO A 223 0.42 19.05 3.00
CA PRO A 223 -0.41 17.85 2.86
C PRO A 223 -1.39 17.92 1.69
N LEU A 224 -1.84 19.11 1.29
CA LEU A 224 -2.69 19.28 0.09
C LEU A 224 -1.89 19.06 -1.20
N ALA A 225 -0.63 19.50 -1.24
CA ALA A 225 0.26 19.22 -2.36
C ALA A 225 0.55 17.72 -2.46
N SER A 226 0.83 17.06 -1.33
CA SER A 226 1.00 15.60 -1.26
C SER A 226 -0.24 14.87 -1.77
N LEU A 227 -1.44 15.31 -1.38
CA LEU A 227 -2.70 14.73 -1.82
C LEU A 227 -2.91 14.87 -3.33
N ALA A 228 -2.58 16.04 -3.90
CA ALA A 228 -2.67 16.28 -5.33
C ALA A 228 -1.71 15.39 -6.12
N ILE A 229 -0.45 15.26 -5.67
CA ILE A 229 0.57 14.40 -6.29
C ILE A 229 0.13 12.93 -6.25
N VAL A 230 -0.30 12.45 -5.09
CA VAL A 230 -0.75 11.06 -4.91
C VAL A 230 -1.97 10.76 -5.76
N THR A 231 -2.94 11.69 -5.82
CA THR A 231 -4.14 11.54 -6.66
C THR A 231 -3.77 11.53 -8.15
N GLY A 232 -2.92 12.44 -8.61
CA GLY A 232 -2.42 12.47 -9.98
C GLY A 232 -1.70 11.18 -10.37
N PHE A 233 -0.84 10.68 -9.48
CA PHE A 233 -0.13 9.42 -9.67
C PHE A 233 -1.10 8.22 -9.75
N PHE A 234 -2.13 8.17 -8.90
CA PHE A 234 -3.17 7.15 -8.97
C PHE A 234 -3.90 7.18 -10.31
N VAL A 235 -4.33 8.36 -10.78
CA VAL A 235 -5.05 8.50 -12.05
C VAL A 235 -4.19 8.00 -13.23
N LEU A 236 -2.91 8.38 -13.28
CA LEU A 236 -1.98 7.92 -14.32
C LEU A 236 -1.83 6.39 -14.31
N LEU A 237 -1.62 5.80 -13.14
CA LEU A 237 -1.50 4.33 -13.01
C LEU A 237 -2.80 3.62 -13.35
N ALA A 238 -3.95 4.15 -12.93
CA ALA A 238 -5.25 3.57 -13.23
C ALA A 238 -5.53 3.56 -14.74
N ILE A 239 -5.24 4.67 -15.44
CA ILE A 239 -5.36 4.74 -16.90
C ILE A 239 -4.44 3.71 -17.56
N PHE A 240 -3.19 3.61 -17.11
CA PHE A 240 -2.23 2.65 -17.65
C PHE A 240 -2.69 1.20 -17.42
N ALA A 241 -3.09 0.85 -16.20
CA ALA A 241 -3.60 -0.48 -15.87
C ALA A 241 -4.86 -0.84 -16.68
N MET A 242 -5.80 0.10 -16.81
CA MET A 242 -7.00 -0.11 -17.62
C MET A 242 -6.68 -0.31 -19.10
N ARG A 243 -5.68 0.39 -19.64
CA ARG A 243 -5.22 0.15 -21.03
C ARG A 243 -4.63 -1.24 -21.20
N LEU A 244 -3.80 -1.72 -20.26
CA LEU A 244 -3.25 -3.09 -20.31
C LEU A 244 -4.36 -4.15 -20.29
N LEU A 245 -5.38 -3.96 -19.44
CA LEU A 245 -6.53 -4.85 -19.38
C LEU A 245 -7.38 -4.80 -20.66
N ALA A 246 -7.62 -3.61 -21.22
CA ALA A 246 -8.41 -3.43 -22.44
C ALA A 246 -7.74 -4.06 -23.67
N THR A 247 -6.42 -3.95 -23.79
CA THR A 247 -5.64 -4.59 -24.87
C THR A 247 -5.46 -6.08 -24.68
N GLY A 248 -5.70 -6.63 -23.48
CA GLY A 248 -5.45 -8.02 -23.15
C GLY A 248 -3.96 -8.40 -23.13
N TYR A 249 -3.07 -7.41 -22.94
CA TYR A 249 -1.63 -7.62 -22.92
C TYR A 249 -1.23 -8.69 -21.90
N LYS A 250 -0.52 -9.74 -22.35
CA LYS A 250 -0.09 -10.90 -21.54
C LYS A 250 -1.21 -11.63 -20.76
N LEU A 251 -2.47 -11.44 -21.16
CA LEU A 251 -3.63 -12.13 -20.57
C LEU A 251 -4.27 -13.11 -21.55
N ARG A 252 -3.99 -12.96 -22.84
CA ARG A 252 -4.51 -13.80 -23.94
C ARG A 252 -3.34 -14.54 -24.59
N HIS A 253 -2.99 -15.68 -24.06
CA HIS A 253 -2.07 -16.65 -24.67
C HIS A 253 -2.68 -18.03 -24.59
#